data_4753a5c9cb22b3339f38ad879e46ddb9
#
_entry.id   4753a5c9cb22b3339f38ad879e46ddb9
#
_cell.length_a   1.000
_cell.length_b   1.000
_cell.length_c   1.000
_cell.angle_alpha   90.00
_cell.angle_beta   90.00
_cell.angle_gamma   90.00
#
_symmetry.space_group_name_H-M   'P 1'
#
loop_
_entity.id
_entity.type
_entity.pdbx_description
1 polymer ?
#
loop_
_entity_poly.entity_id
_entity_poly.type
_entity_poly.pdbx_seq_one_letter_code
_entity_poly.pdbx_strand_id
1 'polypeptide(L)'
;MNVLIIGSGGREHALAWKVAQDPRVAKVFVAPGNAGTATEAKCENVAIDVLAIEQLADFAAANVQLTIVGPEAPLVKGVVDLFRSRGLDIFGPTAAAAQLEGSKAFTKDFLARQNIPTADYQNFTEVEPALAYLREKGAPIVIKADGLAAGKGVIVAMTLVEAEEAVRDMLSGNAFGDAGARVVIEEFLDGEEASFIVMVDGENVLPMA
;
A
#
# COMPACT_ATOMS: atom_id res chain seq x y z
N MET A 1 -3.48 -7.45 -27.33
CA MET A 1 -2.56 -7.77 -26.22
C MET A 1 -3.32 -8.44 -25.10
N ASN A 2 -2.64 -9.26 -24.29
CA ASN A 2 -3.17 -9.78 -23.04
C ASN A 2 -2.58 -9.00 -21.87
N VAL A 3 -3.36 -8.82 -20.82
CA VAL A 3 -2.96 -8.08 -19.61
C VAL A 3 -3.13 -8.98 -18.39
N LEU A 4 -2.18 -8.95 -17.46
CA LEU A 4 -2.32 -9.55 -16.13
C LEU A 4 -2.61 -8.43 -15.11
N ILE A 5 -3.60 -8.63 -14.26
CA ILE A 5 -3.85 -7.80 -13.08
C ILE A 5 -3.60 -8.65 -11.83
N ILE A 6 -2.68 -8.20 -10.99
CA ILE A 6 -2.36 -8.85 -9.73
C ILE A 6 -3.26 -8.27 -8.65
N GLY A 7 -4.04 -9.13 -7.97
CA GLY A 7 -4.92 -8.77 -6.87
C GLY A 7 -6.29 -9.43 -6.93
N SER A 8 -7.13 -9.17 -5.92
CA SER A 8 -8.44 -9.80 -5.75
C SER A 8 -9.52 -8.87 -5.19
N GLY A 9 -9.20 -7.60 -4.95
CA GLY A 9 -10.13 -6.63 -4.37
C GLY A 9 -11.04 -5.94 -5.39
N GLY A 10 -11.90 -5.05 -4.91
CA GLY A 10 -12.78 -4.24 -5.75
C GLY A 10 -12.02 -3.29 -6.67
N ARG A 11 -10.86 -2.80 -6.25
CA ARG A 11 -9.96 -1.97 -7.06
C ARG A 11 -9.44 -2.74 -8.26
N GLU A 12 -8.97 -3.96 -8.08
CA GLU A 12 -8.48 -4.81 -9.16
C GLU A 12 -9.61 -5.25 -10.08
N HIS A 13 -10.82 -5.47 -9.54
CA HIS A 13 -12.00 -5.74 -10.35
C HIS A 13 -12.33 -4.54 -11.26
N ALA A 14 -12.34 -3.33 -10.73
CA ALA A 14 -12.58 -2.11 -11.51
C ALA A 14 -11.52 -1.90 -12.61
N LEU A 15 -10.24 -2.17 -12.30
CA LEU A 15 -9.15 -2.15 -13.28
C LEU A 15 -9.39 -3.19 -14.39
N ALA A 16 -9.74 -4.43 -14.03
CA ALA A 16 -9.99 -5.50 -14.99
C ALA A 16 -11.16 -5.14 -15.94
N TRP A 17 -12.28 -4.68 -15.37
CA TRP A 17 -13.43 -4.20 -16.13
C TRP A 17 -13.07 -3.07 -17.08
N LYS A 18 -12.29 -2.08 -16.62
CA LYS A 18 -11.91 -0.94 -17.45
C LYS A 18 -10.93 -1.33 -18.56
N VAL A 19 -9.92 -2.12 -18.25
CA VAL A 19 -8.92 -2.60 -19.22
C VAL A 19 -9.56 -3.49 -20.29
N ALA A 20 -10.52 -4.34 -19.91
CA ALA A 20 -11.24 -5.21 -20.84
C ALA A 20 -12.04 -4.46 -21.92
N GLN A 21 -12.40 -3.20 -21.69
CA GLN A 21 -13.13 -2.35 -22.66
C GLN A 21 -12.25 -1.88 -23.82
N ASP A 22 -10.92 -1.84 -23.66
CA ASP A 22 -10.02 -1.41 -24.72
C ASP A 22 -10.03 -2.45 -25.87
N PRO A 23 -10.26 -2.02 -27.13
CA PRO A 23 -10.28 -2.93 -28.28
C PRO A 23 -8.90 -3.61 -28.55
N ARG A 24 -7.80 -3.03 -28.07
CA ARG A 24 -6.46 -3.61 -28.17
C ARG A 24 -6.25 -4.79 -27.22
N VAL A 25 -7.10 -4.91 -26.17
CA VAL A 25 -7.01 -5.97 -25.18
C VAL A 25 -7.86 -7.16 -25.63
N ALA A 26 -7.19 -8.28 -25.84
CA ALA A 26 -7.84 -9.54 -26.20
C ALA A 26 -8.33 -10.30 -24.96
N LYS A 27 -7.49 -10.31 -23.89
CA LYS A 27 -7.79 -11.02 -22.64
C LYS A 27 -7.16 -10.31 -21.44
N VAL A 28 -7.86 -10.38 -20.31
CA VAL A 28 -7.39 -9.92 -19.00
C VAL A 28 -7.32 -11.12 -18.06
N PHE A 29 -6.14 -11.45 -17.57
CA PHE A 29 -5.95 -12.41 -16.49
C PHE A 29 -5.95 -11.68 -15.16
N VAL A 30 -6.57 -12.24 -14.13
CA VAL A 30 -6.59 -11.65 -12.78
C VAL A 30 -6.11 -12.68 -11.76
N ALA A 31 -5.05 -12.37 -11.03
CA ALA A 31 -4.40 -13.31 -10.12
C ALA A 31 -4.41 -12.80 -8.67
N PRO A 32 -5.10 -13.47 -7.74
CA PRO A 32 -5.96 -14.64 -7.95
C PRO A 32 -7.35 -14.31 -8.49
N GLY A 33 -7.73 -13.02 -8.52
CA GLY A 33 -9.06 -12.56 -8.89
C GLY A 33 -10.11 -12.83 -7.81
N ASN A 34 -11.38 -12.63 -8.16
CA ASN A 34 -12.54 -12.85 -7.29
C ASN A 34 -13.77 -13.32 -8.09
N ALA A 35 -14.90 -13.51 -7.42
CA ALA A 35 -16.13 -13.95 -8.08
C ALA A 35 -16.65 -12.94 -9.13
N GLY A 36 -16.44 -11.64 -8.92
CA GLY A 36 -16.82 -10.60 -9.88
C GLY A 36 -15.94 -10.65 -11.13
N THR A 37 -14.62 -10.70 -10.97
CA THR A 37 -13.69 -10.78 -12.12
C THR A 37 -13.88 -12.05 -12.94
N ALA A 38 -14.34 -13.16 -12.34
CA ALA A 38 -14.65 -14.40 -13.04
C ALA A 38 -15.82 -14.29 -14.02
N THR A 39 -16.67 -13.28 -13.87
CA THR A 39 -17.87 -13.06 -14.70
C THR A 39 -17.73 -11.92 -15.70
N GLU A 40 -16.62 -11.15 -15.61
CA GLU A 40 -16.39 -10.05 -16.53
C GLU A 40 -15.99 -10.52 -17.94
N ALA A 41 -16.45 -9.76 -18.93
CA ALA A 41 -16.09 -10.02 -20.32
C ALA A 41 -14.58 -9.96 -20.52
N LYS A 42 -14.02 -10.91 -21.29
CA LYS A 42 -12.58 -11.09 -21.55
C LYS A 42 -11.71 -11.38 -20.32
N CYS A 43 -12.28 -11.51 -19.12
CA CYS A 43 -11.54 -11.79 -17.91
C CYS A 43 -11.46 -13.29 -17.59
N GLU A 44 -10.34 -13.71 -17.03
CA GLU A 44 -10.11 -15.06 -16.52
C GLU A 44 -9.28 -14.99 -15.22
N ASN A 45 -9.77 -15.65 -14.17
CA ASN A 45 -9.04 -15.76 -12.93
C ASN A 45 -7.95 -16.83 -13.03
N VAL A 46 -6.77 -16.53 -12.47
CA VAL A 46 -5.62 -17.43 -12.41
C VAL A 46 -5.28 -17.70 -10.94
N ALA A 47 -5.31 -18.95 -10.53
CA ALA A 47 -5.11 -19.35 -9.13
C ALA A 47 -3.62 -19.23 -8.72
N ILE A 48 -3.07 -18.01 -8.74
CA ILE A 48 -1.71 -17.68 -8.28
C ILE A 48 -1.85 -16.63 -7.18
N ASP A 49 -1.23 -16.89 -6.01
CA ASP A 49 -1.22 -15.95 -4.91
C ASP A 49 -0.43 -14.68 -5.26
N VAL A 50 -0.87 -13.51 -4.74
CA VAL A 50 -0.24 -12.22 -5.02
C VAL A 50 1.23 -12.14 -4.56
N LEU A 51 1.61 -12.92 -3.57
CA LEU A 51 2.98 -12.99 -3.04
C LEU A 51 3.84 -14.08 -3.70
N ALA A 52 3.26 -14.89 -4.58
CA ALA A 52 4.01 -15.89 -5.37
C ALA A 52 4.66 -15.23 -6.60
N ILE A 53 5.50 -14.20 -6.38
CA ILE A 53 6.00 -13.29 -7.42
C ILE A 53 6.75 -14.00 -8.54
N GLU A 54 7.45 -15.11 -8.25
CA GLU A 54 8.13 -15.94 -9.25
C GLU A 54 7.12 -16.63 -10.17
N GLN A 55 6.07 -17.24 -9.62
CA GLN A 55 5.01 -17.89 -10.40
C GLN A 55 4.24 -16.87 -11.25
N LEU A 56 4.00 -15.67 -10.71
CA LEU A 56 3.39 -14.57 -11.45
C LEU A 56 4.26 -14.17 -12.64
N ALA A 57 5.57 -14.06 -12.46
CA ALA A 57 6.51 -13.72 -13.53
C ALA A 57 6.59 -14.82 -14.59
N ASP A 58 6.64 -16.09 -14.20
CA ASP A 58 6.62 -17.23 -15.14
C ASP A 58 5.33 -17.25 -15.96
N PHE A 59 4.19 -17.03 -15.31
CA PHE A 59 2.89 -16.93 -16.00
C PHE A 59 2.86 -15.75 -16.97
N ALA A 60 3.34 -14.58 -16.54
CA ALA A 60 3.37 -13.37 -17.36
C ALA A 60 4.25 -13.56 -18.61
N ALA A 61 5.45 -14.13 -18.45
CA ALA A 61 6.35 -14.40 -19.56
C ALA A 61 5.73 -15.24 -20.67
N ALA A 62 4.87 -16.18 -20.32
CA ALA A 62 4.23 -17.09 -21.26
C ALA A 62 2.93 -16.55 -21.89
N ASN A 63 2.22 -15.63 -21.22
CA ASN A 63 0.83 -15.37 -21.55
C ASN A 63 0.45 -13.91 -21.78
N VAL A 64 1.24 -12.92 -21.29
CA VAL A 64 0.81 -11.51 -21.30
C VAL A 64 1.90 -10.56 -21.79
N GLN A 65 1.49 -9.37 -22.21
CA GLN A 65 2.37 -8.31 -22.67
C GLN A 65 2.48 -7.15 -21.65
N LEU A 66 1.55 -7.04 -20.70
CA LEU A 66 1.59 -6.00 -19.66
C LEU A 66 1.01 -6.55 -18.38
N THR A 67 1.65 -6.24 -17.26
CA THR A 67 1.14 -6.53 -15.92
C THR A 67 0.82 -5.25 -15.15
N ILE A 68 -0.29 -5.24 -14.41
CA ILE A 68 -0.70 -4.15 -13.53
C ILE A 68 -0.81 -4.71 -12.11
N VAL A 69 -0.19 -4.05 -11.15
CA VAL A 69 -0.22 -4.48 -9.75
C VAL A 69 -1.22 -3.63 -8.96
N GLY A 70 -2.19 -4.28 -8.32
CA GLY A 70 -3.19 -3.61 -7.50
C GLY A 70 -2.77 -3.41 -6.04
N PRO A 71 -2.46 -4.49 -5.29
CA PRO A 71 -2.16 -4.41 -3.86
C PRO A 71 -0.71 -4.02 -3.57
N GLU A 72 -0.49 -3.48 -2.38
CA GLU A 72 0.79 -2.97 -1.90
C GLU A 72 1.79 -4.10 -1.56
N ALA A 73 1.32 -5.22 -1.03
CA ALA A 73 2.17 -6.30 -0.51
C ALA A 73 3.13 -6.91 -1.56
N PRO A 74 2.71 -7.27 -2.78
CA PRO A 74 3.63 -7.73 -3.81
C PRO A 74 4.60 -6.63 -4.29
N LEU A 75 4.20 -5.35 -4.24
CA LEU A 75 5.07 -4.22 -4.58
C LEU A 75 6.24 -4.11 -3.59
N VAL A 76 5.93 -4.11 -2.29
CA VAL A 76 6.94 -4.11 -1.22
C VAL A 76 7.83 -5.36 -1.31
N LYS A 77 7.30 -6.51 -1.73
CA LYS A 77 8.05 -7.75 -1.94
C LYS A 77 8.95 -7.73 -3.18
N GLY A 78 8.82 -6.72 -4.06
CA GLY A 78 9.70 -6.54 -5.22
C GLY A 78 9.23 -7.21 -6.51
N VAL A 79 7.92 -7.42 -6.68
CA VAL A 79 7.37 -7.98 -7.92
C VAL A 79 7.78 -7.18 -9.15
N VAL A 80 7.82 -5.85 -9.05
CA VAL A 80 8.20 -4.97 -10.17
C VAL A 80 9.68 -5.12 -10.52
N ASP A 81 10.54 -5.20 -9.50
CA ASP A 81 11.97 -5.38 -9.67
C ASP A 81 12.27 -6.73 -10.36
N LEU A 82 11.60 -7.80 -9.93
CA LEU A 82 11.71 -9.12 -10.54
C LEU A 82 11.26 -9.11 -12.01
N PHE A 83 10.09 -8.57 -12.32
CA PHE A 83 9.56 -8.52 -13.68
C PHE A 83 10.48 -7.73 -14.61
N ARG A 84 10.94 -6.55 -14.18
CA ARG A 84 11.89 -5.73 -14.95
C ARG A 84 13.22 -6.44 -15.19
N SER A 85 13.73 -7.17 -14.20
CA SER A 85 14.97 -7.96 -14.37
C SER A 85 14.84 -9.07 -15.40
N ARG A 86 13.60 -9.52 -15.66
CA ARG A 86 13.25 -10.53 -16.67
C ARG A 86 12.79 -9.92 -18.02
N GLY A 87 12.82 -8.60 -18.15
CA GLY A 87 12.37 -7.90 -19.37
C GLY A 87 10.85 -7.96 -19.57
N LEU A 88 10.07 -8.11 -18.49
CA LEU A 88 8.60 -8.16 -18.53
C LEU A 88 8.02 -6.77 -18.23
N ASP A 89 7.10 -6.31 -19.06
CA ASP A 89 6.44 -5.02 -18.85
C ASP A 89 5.48 -5.09 -17.68
N ILE A 90 5.67 -4.17 -16.71
CA ILE A 90 4.87 -4.09 -15.49
C ILE A 90 4.66 -2.64 -15.07
N PHE A 91 3.42 -2.30 -14.72
CA PHE A 91 3.05 -1.03 -14.12
C PHE A 91 2.93 -1.15 -12.61
N GLY A 92 3.76 -0.40 -11.91
CA GLY A 92 3.84 -0.34 -10.46
C GLY A 92 5.19 0.25 -10.00
N PRO A 93 5.29 0.72 -8.75
CA PRO A 93 6.54 1.18 -8.16
C PRO A 93 7.48 0.01 -7.86
N THR A 94 8.79 0.25 -7.92
CA THR A 94 9.80 -0.68 -7.40
C THR A 94 9.66 -0.90 -5.90
N ALA A 95 10.27 -1.95 -5.34
CA ALA A 95 10.24 -2.20 -3.89
C ALA A 95 10.77 -1.00 -3.09
N ALA A 96 11.81 -0.32 -3.60
CA ALA A 96 12.36 0.87 -2.96
C ALA A 96 11.34 2.03 -2.91
N ALA A 97 10.59 2.28 -4.00
CA ALA A 97 9.54 3.30 -4.02
C ALA A 97 8.30 2.86 -3.24
N ALA A 98 7.96 1.59 -3.23
CA ALA A 98 6.84 1.02 -2.48
C ALA A 98 7.01 1.14 -0.95
N GLN A 99 8.23 1.44 -0.46
CA GLN A 99 8.44 1.77 0.96
C GLN A 99 7.63 2.99 1.41
N LEU A 100 7.27 3.90 0.51
CA LEU A 100 6.38 5.03 0.82
C LEU A 100 4.99 4.59 1.30
N GLU A 101 4.54 3.39 0.95
CA GLU A 101 3.32 2.78 1.49
C GLU A 101 3.65 1.70 2.53
N GLY A 102 4.77 1.01 2.35
CA GLY A 102 5.20 -0.10 3.19
C GLY A 102 5.62 0.28 4.61
N SER A 103 6.07 1.52 4.84
CA SER A 103 6.50 2.02 6.15
C SER A 103 6.12 3.47 6.35
N LYS A 104 5.27 3.72 7.34
CA LYS A 104 4.84 5.09 7.72
C LYS A 104 6.01 5.93 8.23
N ALA A 105 6.90 5.32 9.01
CA ALA A 105 8.11 5.98 9.50
C ALA A 105 9.01 6.41 8.34
N PHE A 106 9.27 5.51 7.37
CA PHE A 106 10.03 5.84 6.18
C PHE A 106 9.39 7.01 5.40
N THR A 107 8.07 6.97 5.23
CA THR A 107 7.33 8.02 4.51
C THR A 107 7.44 9.36 5.22
N LYS A 108 7.25 9.41 6.54
CA LYS A 108 7.40 10.64 7.31
C LYS A 108 8.80 11.21 7.21
N ASP A 109 9.83 10.37 7.37
CA ASP A 109 11.22 10.78 7.23
C ASP A 109 11.54 11.26 5.80
N PHE A 110 10.95 10.64 4.78
CA PHE A 110 11.06 11.07 3.39
C PHE A 110 10.41 12.45 3.18
N LEU A 111 9.18 12.65 3.64
CA LEU A 111 8.45 13.92 3.51
C LEU A 111 9.20 15.06 4.20
N ALA A 112 9.72 14.81 5.42
CA ALA A 112 10.51 15.78 6.15
C ALA A 112 11.78 16.17 5.39
N ARG A 113 12.54 15.20 4.84
CA ARG A 113 13.76 15.47 4.05
C ARG A 113 13.49 16.25 2.77
N GLN A 114 12.31 16.04 2.16
CA GLN A 114 11.93 16.68 0.92
C GLN A 114 11.16 18.00 1.14
N ASN A 115 10.94 18.41 2.39
CA ASN A 115 10.14 19.57 2.76
C ASN A 115 8.71 19.51 2.20
N ILE A 116 8.13 18.31 2.13
CA ILE A 116 6.75 18.10 1.74
C ILE A 116 5.87 18.25 2.98
N PRO A 117 4.82 19.10 2.96
CA PRO A 117 3.94 19.30 4.11
C PRO A 117 3.32 18.01 4.61
N THR A 118 3.39 17.78 5.91
CA THR A 118 2.76 16.66 6.60
C THR A 118 2.57 17.04 8.08
N ALA A 119 1.73 16.31 8.81
CA ALA A 119 1.58 16.46 10.25
C ALA A 119 2.92 16.26 10.97
N ASP A 120 3.18 17.04 12.02
CA ASP A 120 4.31 16.82 12.91
C ASP A 120 4.30 15.38 13.43
N TYR A 121 5.47 14.77 13.57
CA TYR A 121 5.56 13.37 13.95
C TYR A 121 6.82 13.03 14.72
N GLN A 122 6.75 11.88 15.43
CA GLN A 122 7.92 11.25 16.01
C GLN A 122 7.77 9.72 15.95
N ASN A 123 8.89 9.03 15.70
CA ASN A 123 8.96 7.56 15.62
C ASN A 123 9.44 6.98 16.95
N PHE A 124 8.83 5.87 17.41
CA PHE A 124 9.20 5.18 18.64
C PHE A 124 9.23 3.67 18.47
N THR A 125 10.21 3.04 19.11
CA THR A 125 10.34 1.58 19.24
C THR A 125 10.22 1.11 20.69
N GLU A 126 10.16 2.04 21.64
CA GLU A 126 10.08 1.79 23.06
C GLU A 126 8.90 2.53 23.69
N VAL A 127 8.24 1.88 24.65
CA VAL A 127 7.01 2.40 25.27
C VAL A 127 7.26 3.69 26.06
N GLU A 128 8.26 3.71 26.95
CA GLU A 128 8.44 4.85 27.85
C GLU A 128 8.79 6.17 27.17
N PRO A 129 9.67 6.20 26.14
CA PRO A 129 9.89 7.42 25.36
C PRO A 129 8.64 7.89 24.62
N ALA A 130 7.83 6.96 24.10
CA ALA A 130 6.58 7.30 23.42
C ALA A 130 5.56 7.91 24.38
N LEU A 131 5.42 7.37 25.60
CA LEU A 131 4.54 7.91 26.63
C LEU A 131 5.01 9.29 27.12
N ALA A 132 6.31 9.51 27.25
CA ALA A 132 6.83 10.83 27.60
C ALA A 132 6.47 11.88 26.55
N TYR A 133 6.60 11.53 25.25
CA TYR A 133 6.20 12.39 24.14
C TYR A 133 4.70 12.69 24.13
N LEU A 134 3.85 11.67 24.37
CA LEU A 134 2.39 11.87 24.47
C LEU A 134 2.01 12.86 25.59
N ARG A 135 2.68 12.77 26.75
CA ARG A 135 2.44 13.68 27.89
C ARG A 135 2.87 15.10 27.61
N GLU A 136 3.91 15.28 26.78
CA GLU A 136 4.36 16.59 26.31
C GLU A 136 3.40 17.21 25.30
N LYS A 137 2.96 16.41 24.31
CA LYS A 137 2.10 16.89 23.20
C LYS A 137 0.63 16.99 23.56
N GLY A 138 0.13 16.10 24.44
CA GLY A 138 -1.29 16.03 24.82
C GLY A 138 -2.16 15.30 23.77
N ALA A 139 -3.46 15.51 23.87
CA ALA A 139 -4.47 14.99 22.94
C ALA A 139 -5.35 16.15 22.43
N PRO A 140 -6.01 16.03 21.25
CA PRO A 140 -6.04 14.85 20.39
C PRO A 140 -4.71 14.59 19.67
N ILE A 141 -4.43 13.30 19.39
CA ILE A 141 -3.18 12.86 18.74
C ILE A 141 -3.42 11.55 17.98
N VAL A 142 -2.59 11.24 16.97
CA VAL A 142 -2.76 10.04 16.14
C VAL A 142 -1.59 9.09 16.35
N ILE A 143 -1.91 7.83 16.64
CA ILE A 143 -0.92 6.75 16.82
C ILE A 143 -1.09 5.75 15.69
N LYS A 144 0.01 5.45 14.99
CA LYS A 144 0.03 4.54 13.85
C LYS A 144 1.07 3.44 14.06
N ALA A 145 0.66 2.17 13.94
CA ALA A 145 1.61 1.07 13.80
C ALA A 145 2.35 1.22 12.46
N ASP A 146 3.67 1.03 12.46
CA ASP A 146 4.46 1.06 11.22
C ASP A 146 4.21 -0.21 10.40
N GLY A 147 4.31 -0.11 9.07
CA GLY A 147 4.07 -1.21 8.15
C GLY A 147 2.63 -1.38 7.67
N LEU A 148 2.41 -2.46 6.91
CA LEU A 148 1.12 -2.78 6.31
C LEU A 148 0.18 -3.42 7.33
N ALA A 149 -0.73 -2.66 7.91
CA ALA A 149 -1.68 -3.10 8.94
C ALA A 149 -3.12 -3.24 8.43
N ALA A 150 -3.33 -3.35 7.12
CA ALA A 150 -4.63 -3.52 6.47
C ALA A 150 -5.71 -2.50 6.95
N GLY A 151 -5.31 -1.24 7.16
CA GLY A 151 -6.20 -0.16 7.61
C GLY A 151 -6.55 -0.19 9.10
N LYS A 152 -6.04 -1.14 9.89
CA LYS A 152 -6.37 -1.31 11.32
C LYS A 152 -5.32 -0.75 12.28
N GLY A 153 -4.17 -0.32 11.78
CA GLY A 153 -3.04 0.14 12.57
C GLY A 153 -3.04 1.65 12.86
N VAL A 154 -4.18 2.33 12.84
CA VAL A 154 -4.30 3.77 13.11
C VAL A 154 -5.34 4.00 14.20
N ILE A 155 -4.96 4.72 15.25
CA ILE A 155 -5.83 5.13 16.34
C ILE A 155 -5.78 6.66 16.45
N VAL A 156 -6.92 7.30 16.31
CA VAL A 156 -7.12 8.72 16.63
C VAL A 156 -7.55 8.80 18.08
N ALA A 157 -6.62 9.17 18.95
CA ALA A 157 -6.87 9.25 20.38
C ALA A 157 -7.32 10.66 20.75
N MET A 158 -8.54 10.78 21.26
CA MET A 158 -9.12 12.05 21.71
C MET A 158 -8.70 12.40 23.13
N THR A 159 -8.20 11.42 23.88
CA THR A 159 -7.71 11.59 25.25
C THR A 159 -6.30 11.02 25.41
N LEU A 160 -5.57 11.53 26.41
CA LEU A 160 -4.23 11.02 26.72
C LEU A 160 -4.26 9.55 27.17
N VAL A 161 -5.33 9.14 27.87
CA VAL A 161 -5.49 7.74 28.32
C VAL A 161 -5.60 6.80 27.12
N GLU A 162 -6.45 7.11 26.15
CA GLU A 162 -6.57 6.34 24.91
C GLU A 162 -5.25 6.27 24.14
N ALA A 163 -4.49 7.38 24.09
CA ALA A 163 -3.20 7.44 23.42
C ALA A 163 -2.17 6.54 24.11
N GLU A 164 -2.07 6.59 25.44
CA GLU A 164 -1.14 5.75 26.21
C GLU A 164 -1.49 4.26 26.09
N GLU A 165 -2.76 3.89 26.11
CA GLU A 165 -3.22 2.51 25.90
C GLU A 165 -2.85 2.02 24.50
N ALA A 166 -3.10 2.83 23.47
CA ALA A 166 -2.76 2.50 22.08
C ALA A 166 -1.27 2.23 21.89
N VAL A 167 -0.40 3.09 22.45
CA VAL A 167 1.06 2.92 22.38
C VAL A 167 1.50 1.63 23.08
N ARG A 168 0.97 1.36 24.29
CA ARG A 168 1.31 0.13 25.01
C ARG A 168 0.90 -1.11 24.24
N ASP A 169 -0.31 -1.13 23.70
CA ASP A 169 -0.84 -2.28 22.96
C ASP A 169 -0.05 -2.52 21.67
N MET A 170 0.23 -1.48 20.90
CA MET A 170 1.00 -1.59 19.65
C MET A 170 2.45 -2.06 19.90
N LEU A 171 3.18 -1.42 20.80
CA LEU A 171 4.59 -1.73 21.07
C LEU A 171 4.81 -3.00 21.88
N SER A 172 3.79 -3.53 22.57
CA SER A 172 3.91 -4.83 23.26
C SER A 172 3.90 -6.02 22.29
N GLY A 173 3.68 -5.79 20.99
CA GLY A 173 3.66 -6.81 19.97
C GLY A 173 2.39 -7.65 19.92
N ASN A 174 1.37 -7.33 20.72
CA ASN A 174 0.16 -8.15 20.84
C ASN A 174 -0.86 -7.93 19.72
N ALA A 175 -0.94 -6.70 19.16
CA ALA A 175 -2.00 -6.35 18.25
C ALA A 175 -1.61 -6.43 16.76
N PHE A 176 -0.34 -6.17 16.39
CA PHE A 176 0.06 -5.94 14.99
C PHE A 176 1.31 -6.71 14.54
N GLY A 177 1.81 -7.66 15.33
CA GLY A 177 2.99 -8.45 15.00
C GLY A 177 4.20 -7.55 14.68
N ASP A 178 4.94 -7.86 13.60
CA ASP A 178 6.13 -7.09 13.18
C ASP A 178 5.82 -5.62 12.85
N ALA A 179 4.60 -5.31 12.38
CA ALA A 179 4.17 -3.93 12.13
C ALA A 179 4.05 -3.09 13.42
N GLY A 180 3.81 -3.74 14.58
CA GLY A 180 3.76 -3.10 15.90
C GLY A 180 5.13 -2.85 16.53
N ALA A 181 6.22 -3.34 15.95
CA ALA A 181 7.57 -3.13 16.48
C ALA A 181 8.03 -1.66 16.49
N ARG A 182 7.31 -0.80 15.77
CA ARG A 182 7.49 0.65 15.74
C ARG A 182 6.15 1.34 15.64
N VAL A 183 6.02 2.47 16.31
CA VAL A 183 4.87 3.37 16.17
C VAL A 183 5.32 4.74 15.66
N VAL A 184 4.46 5.35 14.87
CA VAL A 184 4.54 6.76 14.48
C VAL A 184 3.45 7.51 15.24
N ILE A 185 3.84 8.51 16.01
CA ILE A 185 2.92 9.40 16.71
C ILE A 185 2.87 10.70 15.93
N GLU A 186 1.68 11.11 15.52
CA GLU A 186 1.47 12.26 14.64
C GLU A 186 0.51 13.27 15.27
N GLU A 187 0.69 14.53 14.93
CA GLU A 187 -0.27 15.59 15.17
C GLU A 187 -1.63 15.22 14.60
N PHE A 188 -2.69 15.51 15.35
CA PHE A 188 -4.06 15.44 14.84
C PHE A 188 -4.35 16.67 13.98
N LEU A 189 -4.64 16.45 12.70
CA LEU A 189 -5.05 17.51 11.77
C LEU A 189 -6.58 17.54 11.71
N ASP A 190 -7.16 18.67 12.08
CA ASP A 190 -8.59 18.93 11.90
C ASP A 190 -8.84 19.53 10.52
N GLY A 191 -9.73 18.91 9.74
CA GLY A 191 -10.02 19.37 8.37
C GLY A 191 -10.82 18.37 7.55
N GLU A 192 -11.08 18.72 6.31
CA GLU A 192 -11.72 17.86 5.33
C GLU A 192 -10.68 16.99 4.60
N GLU A 193 -10.97 15.69 4.45
CA GLU A 193 -10.16 14.79 3.62
C GLU A 193 -10.52 14.95 2.14
N ALA A 194 -9.49 15.01 1.29
CA ALA A 194 -9.63 14.92 -0.16
C ALA A 194 -8.64 13.90 -0.72
N SER A 195 -9.14 13.00 -1.58
CA SER A 195 -8.28 12.10 -2.33
C SER A 195 -7.80 12.77 -3.61
N PHE A 196 -6.49 12.87 -3.79
CA PHE A 196 -5.89 13.35 -5.03
C PHE A 196 -5.06 12.23 -5.65
N ILE A 197 -5.60 11.62 -6.70
CA ILE A 197 -5.03 10.43 -7.34
C ILE A 197 -4.38 10.82 -8.66
N VAL A 198 -3.16 10.35 -8.88
CA VAL A 198 -2.40 10.60 -10.11
C VAL A 198 -1.81 9.32 -10.67
N MET A 199 -1.65 9.26 -11.99
CA MET A 199 -0.79 8.27 -12.66
C MET A 199 0.54 8.92 -13.02
N VAL A 200 1.64 8.23 -12.76
CA VAL A 200 3.00 8.75 -12.99
C VAL A 200 3.83 7.73 -13.74
N ASP A 201 4.57 8.17 -14.75
CA ASP A 201 5.52 7.34 -15.51
C ASP A 201 6.99 7.65 -15.19
N GLY A 202 7.24 8.54 -14.21
CA GLY A 202 8.56 9.03 -13.81
C GLY A 202 8.85 10.46 -14.27
N GLU A 203 8.27 10.90 -15.38
CA GLU A 203 8.46 12.25 -15.92
C GLU A 203 7.12 13.03 -15.97
N ASN A 204 6.05 12.34 -16.35
CA ASN A 204 4.74 12.94 -16.52
C ASN A 204 3.80 12.57 -15.37
N VAL A 205 2.92 13.51 -15.03
CA VAL A 205 1.87 13.32 -14.01
C VAL A 205 0.51 13.57 -14.66
N LEU A 206 -0.36 12.56 -14.60
CA LEU A 206 -1.75 12.64 -15.07
C LEU A 206 -2.69 12.60 -13.85
N PRO A 207 -3.29 13.74 -13.47
CA PRO A 207 -4.33 13.76 -12.45
C PRO A 207 -5.57 12.99 -12.92
N MET A 208 -6.13 12.18 -12.02
CA MET A 208 -7.40 11.51 -12.23
C MET A 208 -8.55 12.43 -11.82
N ALA A 209 -9.70 12.25 -12.50
CA ALA A 209 -10.91 13.01 -12.19
C ALA A 209 -11.61 12.51 -10.94
#